data_80ad14399d700148de9de10961b809fa
#
_entry.id   80ad14399d700148de9de10961b809fa
#
_cell.length_a   1.000
_cell.length_b   1.000
_cell.length_c   1.000
_cell.angle_alpha   90.00
_cell.angle_beta   90.00
_cell.angle_gamma   90.00
#
_symmetry.space_group_name_H-M   'P 1'
#
loop_
_entity.id
_entity.type
_entity.pdbx_description
1 polymer ?
#
loop_
_entity_poly.entity_id
_entity_poly.type
_entity_poly.pdbx_seq_one_letter_code
_entity_poly.pdbx_strand_id
1 'polypeptide(L)'
;NKNYDITCEDTTFYILARPIKIKTMNMAIEYGDDVPDVDYYIYDRNDELADPAIVSGADFPSLDFSIEGQDEGKHLAASTTPYAINVSGLDNANFEVTYEGGSLTVNPRKINISIDSKKKVEGDADPELTYTVSRATGEAVTQAVEDTAAASAVVEGDELGVTLTREAGETVGLYDIYANVEGLNSNYALAETPDGTDKFEIVKKGTVIDDNKKPSDQNPSGDKTTVKGDNKNNKN
;
A
#
# COMPACT_ATOMS: atom_id res chain seq x y z
N ASN A 1 -52.91 -61.15 -17.39
CA ASN A 1 -54.22 -61.52 -16.83
C ASN A 1 -55.26 -61.37 -17.94
N LYS A 2 -55.99 -62.43 -18.24
CA LYS A 2 -56.95 -62.49 -19.38
C LYS A 2 -58.15 -61.50 -19.22
N ASN A 3 -58.29 -60.86 -18.10
CA ASN A 3 -59.38 -59.92 -17.79
C ASN A 3 -58.99 -58.45 -17.92
N TYR A 4 -57.77 -58.15 -18.36
CA TYR A 4 -57.31 -56.80 -18.51
C TYR A 4 -56.59 -56.68 -19.84
N ASP A 5 -56.92 -55.65 -20.60
CA ASP A 5 -56.21 -55.20 -21.75
C ASP A 5 -55.38 -53.96 -21.26
N ILE A 6 -54.07 -54.18 -21.16
CA ILE A 6 -53.17 -53.14 -20.64
C ILE A 6 -52.47 -52.52 -21.85
N THR A 7 -52.79 -51.26 -22.11
CA THR A 7 -52.08 -50.42 -23.07
C THR A 7 -51.10 -49.58 -22.33
N CYS A 8 -49.80 -49.66 -22.66
CA CYS A 8 -48.77 -48.83 -22.19
C CYS A 8 -48.49 -47.71 -23.24
N GLU A 9 -48.58 -46.49 -22.87
CA GLU A 9 -48.15 -45.34 -23.73
C GLU A 9 -46.75 -44.88 -23.31
N ASP A 10 -45.89 -44.80 -24.29
CA ASP A 10 -44.54 -44.24 -24.08
C ASP A 10 -44.68 -42.75 -23.91
N THR A 11 -44.01 -42.22 -22.89
CA THR A 11 -43.92 -40.79 -22.65
C THR A 11 -42.46 -40.37 -22.59
N THR A 12 -42.19 -39.14 -22.97
CA THR A 12 -40.85 -38.55 -22.96
C THR A 12 -40.75 -37.52 -21.83
N PHE A 13 -39.69 -37.57 -21.08
CA PHE A 13 -39.34 -36.47 -20.15
C PHE A 13 -38.05 -35.81 -20.57
N TYR A 14 -37.93 -34.55 -20.23
CA TYR A 14 -36.75 -33.72 -20.56
C TYR A 14 -36.06 -33.33 -19.26
N ILE A 15 -34.74 -33.45 -19.24
CA ILE A 15 -33.90 -32.89 -18.20
C ILE A 15 -33.39 -31.56 -18.73
N LEU A 16 -33.76 -30.48 -18.06
CA LEU A 16 -33.32 -29.13 -18.41
C LEU A 16 -32.08 -28.77 -17.62
N ALA A 17 -31.22 -27.94 -18.21
CA ALA A 17 -30.10 -27.36 -17.51
C ALA A 17 -30.56 -26.55 -16.27
N ARG A 18 -29.83 -26.65 -15.17
CA ARG A 18 -30.14 -25.97 -13.93
C ARG A 18 -29.62 -24.53 -13.99
N PRO A 19 -30.47 -23.49 -13.85
CA PRO A 19 -29.98 -22.15 -13.79
C PRO A 19 -29.22 -21.90 -12.49
N ILE A 20 -28.02 -21.34 -12.63
CA ILE A 20 -27.18 -20.87 -11.55
C ILE A 20 -26.60 -19.49 -11.87
N LYS A 21 -26.30 -18.70 -10.83
CA LYS A 21 -25.62 -17.43 -10.96
C LYS A 21 -24.32 -17.48 -10.17
N ILE A 22 -23.20 -17.16 -10.82
CA ILE A 22 -21.89 -17.05 -10.20
C ILE A 22 -21.61 -15.58 -10.03
N LYS A 23 -21.43 -15.14 -8.77
CA LYS A 23 -21.18 -13.76 -8.41
C LYS A 23 -19.87 -13.62 -7.69
N THR A 24 -18.96 -12.79 -8.21
CA THR A 24 -17.71 -12.45 -7.54
C THR A 24 -17.91 -11.38 -6.48
N MET A 25 -17.07 -11.39 -5.45
CA MET A 25 -17.08 -10.38 -4.42
C MET A 25 -16.34 -9.10 -4.86
N ASN A 26 -16.72 -7.98 -4.24
CA ASN A 26 -15.94 -6.76 -4.36
C ASN A 26 -14.75 -6.83 -3.43
N MET A 27 -13.60 -6.33 -3.90
CA MET A 27 -12.34 -6.33 -3.19
C MET A 27 -11.74 -4.93 -3.13
N ALA A 28 -10.83 -4.71 -2.19
CA ALA A 28 -10.06 -3.49 -2.10
C ALA A 28 -8.63 -3.82 -1.67
N ILE A 29 -7.66 -3.16 -2.30
CA ILE A 29 -6.23 -3.23 -1.98
C ILE A 29 -5.65 -1.83 -1.91
N GLU A 30 -4.43 -1.68 -1.37
CA GLU A 30 -3.62 -0.48 -1.57
C GLU A 30 -2.72 -0.64 -2.81
N TYR A 31 -2.38 0.46 -3.44
CA TYR A 31 -1.46 0.47 -4.57
C TYR A 31 -0.14 -0.25 -4.23
N GLY A 32 0.30 -1.11 -5.14
CA GLY A 32 1.51 -1.91 -4.98
C GLY A 32 1.34 -3.17 -4.13
N ASP A 33 0.15 -3.45 -3.61
CA ASP A 33 -0.13 -4.75 -3.00
C ASP A 33 -0.52 -5.76 -4.10
N ASP A 34 -0.29 -7.05 -3.82
CA ASP A 34 -0.72 -8.11 -4.70
C ASP A 34 -2.24 -8.22 -4.71
N VAL A 35 -2.79 -8.57 -5.86
CA VAL A 35 -4.22 -8.86 -5.98
C VAL A 35 -4.49 -10.23 -5.36
N PRO A 36 -5.34 -10.32 -4.33
CA PRO A 36 -5.68 -11.61 -3.72
C PRO A 36 -6.53 -12.45 -4.67
N ASP A 37 -6.66 -13.72 -4.36
CA ASP A 37 -7.57 -14.62 -5.07
C ASP A 37 -9.00 -14.07 -5.03
N VAL A 38 -9.73 -14.24 -6.14
CA VAL A 38 -11.09 -13.73 -6.26
C VAL A 38 -12.07 -14.68 -5.56
N ASP A 39 -12.71 -14.20 -4.52
CA ASP A 39 -13.80 -14.90 -3.86
C ASP A 39 -15.11 -14.77 -4.65
N TYR A 40 -15.92 -15.84 -4.67
CA TYR A 40 -17.19 -15.85 -5.35
C TYR A 40 -18.22 -16.70 -4.61
N TYR A 41 -19.50 -16.46 -4.92
CA TYR A 41 -20.62 -17.26 -4.48
C TYR A 41 -21.42 -17.77 -5.67
N ILE A 42 -22.06 -18.94 -5.48
CA ILE A 42 -22.97 -19.53 -6.45
C ILE A 42 -24.37 -19.46 -5.87
N TYR A 43 -25.29 -18.92 -6.65
CA TYR A 43 -26.70 -18.81 -6.30
C TYR A 43 -27.53 -19.70 -7.19
N ASP A 44 -28.64 -20.23 -6.65
CA ASP A 44 -29.63 -20.95 -7.41
C ASP A 44 -30.61 -19.98 -8.11
N ARG A 45 -31.63 -20.57 -8.77
CA ARG A 45 -32.70 -19.82 -9.47
C ARG A 45 -33.55 -18.91 -8.55
N ASN A 46 -33.48 -19.09 -7.24
CA ASN A 46 -34.24 -18.28 -6.27
C ASN A 46 -33.40 -17.19 -5.62
N ASP A 47 -32.17 -16.97 -6.12
CA ASP A 47 -31.15 -16.10 -5.49
C ASP A 47 -30.75 -16.55 -4.07
N GLU A 48 -30.86 -17.84 -3.77
CA GLU A 48 -30.34 -18.45 -2.55
C GLU A 48 -29.00 -19.11 -2.82
N LEU A 49 -28.12 -19.17 -1.81
CA LEU A 49 -26.85 -19.87 -1.95
C LEU A 49 -27.08 -21.31 -2.39
N ALA A 50 -26.44 -21.71 -3.46
CA ALA A 50 -26.60 -23.06 -4.00
C ALA A 50 -26.08 -24.10 -3.00
N ASP A 51 -26.77 -25.21 -2.90
CA ASP A 51 -26.33 -26.37 -2.10
C ASP A 51 -24.94 -26.83 -2.59
N PRO A 52 -23.92 -26.88 -1.72
CA PRO A 52 -22.58 -27.35 -2.08
C PRO A 52 -22.58 -28.73 -2.77
N ALA A 53 -23.54 -29.60 -2.45
CA ALA A 53 -23.66 -30.91 -3.08
C ALA A 53 -24.00 -30.85 -4.58
N ILE A 54 -24.56 -29.74 -5.04
CA ILE A 54 -24.95 -29.53 -6.44
C ILE A 54 -23.79 -29.00 -7.27
N VAL A 55 -22.94 -28.16 -6.63
CA VAL A 55 -21.81 -27.48 -7.26
C VAL A 55 -20.45 -28.07 -6.88
N SER A 56 -20.44 -29.13 -6.05
CA SER A 56 -19.25 -29.89 -5.69
C SER A 56 -19.18 -31.18 -6.51
N GLY A 57 -18.09 -31.37 -7.21
CA GLY A 57 -17.84 -32.61 -7.93
C GLY A 57 -16.87 -32.39 -9.09
N ALA A 58 -16.47 -33.50 -9.72
CA ALA A 58 -15.55 -33.49 -10.85
C ALA A 58 -16.09 -32.74 -12.09
N ASP A 59 -17.37 -32.39 -12.08
CA ASP A 59 -18.06 -31.72 -13.18
C ASP A 59 -18.11 -30.18 -13.02
N PHE A 60 -17.54 -29.62 -11.93
CA PHE A 60 -17.45 -28.19 -11.73
C PHE A 60 -16.00 -27.73 -12.00
N PRO A 61 -15.69 -27.32 -13.24
CA PRO A 61 -14.34 -26.92 -13.61
C PRO A 61 -13.90 -25.64 -12.87
N SER A 62 -12.60 -25.37 -12.87
CA SER A 62 -12.07 -24.11 -12.37
C SER A 62 -12.66 -22.94 -13.17
N LEU A 63 -13.02 -21.87 -12.46
CA LEU A 63 -13.44 -20.62 -13.06
C LEU A 63 -12.22 -19.81 -13.49
N ASP A 64 -12.38 -19.05 -14.56
CA ASP A 64 -11.38 -18.09 -15.02
C ASP A 64 -11.78 -16.71 -14.54
N PHE A 65 -10.83 -16.01 -13.90
CA PHE A 65 -11.00 -14.64 -13.43
C PHE A 65 -10.04 -13.72 -14.14
N SER A 66 -10.50 -12.52 -14.47
CA SER A 66 -9.65 -11.46 -15.00
C SER A 66 -10.07 -10.10 -14.44
N ILE A 67 -9.12 -9.22 -14.24
CA ILE A 67 -9.34 -7.86 -13.78
C ILE A 67 -9.01 -6.91 -14.93
N GLU A 68 -9.94 -5.98 -15.21
CA GLU A 68 -9.76 -5.02 -16.28
C GLU A 68 -8.50 -4.18 -16.05
N GLY A 69 -7.66 -4.04 -17.08
CA GLY A 69 -6.42 -3.24 -17.04
C GLY A 69 -5.26 -3.89 -16.30
N GLN A 70 -5.39 -5.12 -15.81
CA GLN A 70 -4.30 -5.84 -15.19
C GLN A 70 -3.37 -6.42 -16.25
N ASP A 71 -2.14 -5.91 -16.29
CA ASP A 71 -1.03 -6.43 -17.09
C ASP A 71 -0.11 -7.28 -16.22
N GLU A 72 0.46 -8.34 -16.80
CA GLU A 72 1.42 -9.19 -16.10
C GLU A 72 2.64 -8.39 -15.64
N GLY A 73 2.97 -8.50 -14.35
CA GLY A 73 4.11 -7.83 -13.73
C GLY A 73 3.94 -6.33 -13.48
N LYS A 74 2.72 -5.79 -13.61
CA LYS A 74 2.43 -4.39 -13.27
C LYS A 74 1.39 -4.28 -12.18
N HIS A 75 1.56 -3.28 -11.31
CA HIS A 75 0.54 -2.92 -10.34
C HIS A 75 -0.55 -2.05 -11.00
N LEU A 76 -1.80 -2.31 -10.64
CA LEU A 76 -2.91 -1.44 -11.01
C LEU A 76 -2.79 -0.09 -10.30
N ALA A 77 -2.96 1.01 -11.00
CA ALA A 77 -2.88 2.34 -10.41
C ALA A 77 -4.01 2.60 -9.41
N ALA A 78 -3.75 3.44 -8.42
CA ALA A 78 -4.81 3.91 -7.53
C ALA A 78 -5.86 4.69 -8.34
N SER A 79 -7.15 4.37 -8.11
CA SER A 79 -8.24 4.95 -8.87
C SER A 79 -9.51 5.08 -8.04
N THR A 80 -10.22 6.19 -8.24
CA THR A 80 -11.56 6.39 -7.69
C THR A 80 -12.63 5.58 -8.42
N THR A 81 -12.32 5.13 -9.64
CA THR A 81 -13.18 4.21 -10.40
C THR A 81 -12.66 2.80 -10.20
N PRO A 82 -13.45 1.89 -9.60
CA PRO A 82 -13.03 0.51 -9.43
C PRO A 82 -12.81 -0.19 -10.76
N TYR A 83 -11.87 -1.14 -10.77
CA TYR A 83 -11.62 -2.04 -11.89
C TYR A 83 -12.66 -3.17 -11.91
N ALA A 84 -13.16 -3.54 -13.08
CA ALA A 84 -14.11 -4.64 -13.18
C ALA A 84 -13.42 -5.99 -12.98
N ILE A 85 -14.04 -6.87 -12.19
CA ILE A 85 -13.65 -8.27 -12.07
C ILE A 85 -14.58 -9.08 -12.96
N ASN A 86 -14.04 -9.74 -13.97
CA ASN A 86 -14.77 -10.62 -14.86
C ASN A 86 -14.57 -12.07 -14.43
N VAL A 87 -15.63 -12.86 -14.60
CA VAL A 87 -15.64 -14.29 -14.31
C VAL A 87 -16.20 -15.06 -15.51
N SER A 88 -15.63 -16.22 -15.82
CA SER A 88 -16.03 -17.11 -16.90
C SER A 88 -15.55 -18.53 -16.65
N GLY A 89 -15.69 -19.42 -17.63
CA GLY A 89 -15.03 -20.73 -17.66
C GLY A 89 -15.90 -21.92 -17.29
N LEU A 90 -17.11 -21.75 -16.74
CA LEU A 90 -17.98 -22.90 -16.50
C LEU A 90 -18.67 -23.33 -17.80
N ASP A 91 -18.15 -24.36 -18.45
CA ASP A 91 -18.75 -25.01 -19.60
C ASP A 91 -19.26 -26.40 -19.18
N ASN A 92 -20.52 -26.46 -18.75
CA ASN A 92 -21.17 -27.70 -18.34
C ASN A 92 -22.63 -27.66 -18.76
N ALA A 93 -23.03 -28.60 -19.63
CA ALA A 93 -24.36 -28.68 -20.19
C ALA A 93 -25.50 -28.91 -19.16
N ASN A 94 -25.17 -29.29 -17.92
CA ASN A 94 -26.12 -29.46 -16.83
C ASN A 94 -26.52 -28.15 -16.17
N PHE A 95 -25.79 -27.02 -16.49
CA PHE A 95 -26.05 -25.71 -15.92
C PHE A 95 -26.31 -24.67 -16.99
N GLU A 96 -27.26 -23.77 -16.71
CA GLU A 96 -27.44 -22.51 -17.41
C GLU A 96 -26.83 -21.41 -16.53
N VAL A 97 -25.64 -20.90 -16.92
CA VAL A 97 -24.82 -20.05 -16.05
C VAL A 97 -25.01 -18.58 -16.40
N THR A 98 -25.30 -17.79 -15.37
CA THR A 98 -25.24 -16.33 -15.43
C THR A 98 -24.07 -15.85 -14.59
N TYR A 99 -23.24 -14.95 -15.14
CA TYR A 99 -22.09 -14.38 -14.45
C TYR A 99 -22.40 -12.94 -14.00
N GLU A 100 -22.10 -12.64 -12.74
CA GLU A 100 -22.16 -11.29 -12.16
C GLU A 100 -20.76 -10.94 -11.62
N GLY A 101 -20.03 -10.10 -12.35
CA GLY A 101 -18.70 -9.64 -11.97
C GLY A 101 -18.77 -8.66 -10.81
N GLY A 102 -17.74 -8.67 -9.97
CA GLY A 102 -17.52 -7.72 -8.90
C GLY A 102 -16.60 -6.56 -9.33
N SER A 103 -16.00 -5.91 -8.35
CA SER A 103 -15.09 -4.80 -8.58
C SER A 103 -13.89 -4.85 -7.64
N LEU A 104 -12.72 -4.40 -8.13
CA LEU A 104 -11.52 -4.18 -7.34
C LEU A 104 -11.29 -2.68 -7.19
N THR A 105 -11.26 -2.19 -5.96
CA THR A 105 -10.85 -0.82 -5.63
C THR A 105 -9.37 -0.81 -5.27
N VAL A 106 -8.58 0.00 -5.96
CA VAL A 106 -7.17 0.24 -5.62
C VAL A 106 -7.05 1.60 -4.96
N ASN A 107 -6.81 1.61 -3.65
CA ASN A 107 -6.63 2.82 -2.87
C ASN A 107 -5.19 3.33 -2.98
N PRO A 108 -4.96 4.66 -2.88
CA PRO A 108 -3.61 5.18 -2.79
C PRO A 108 -2.88 4.61 -1.57
N ARG A 109 -1.62 4.23 -1.75
CA ARG A 109 -0.75 3.75 -0.66
C ARG A 109 -0.45 4.88 0.30
N LYS A 110 -0.76 4.66 1.58
CA LYS A 110 -0.51 5.67 2.63
C LYS A 110 0.95 5.66 3.05
N ILE A 111 1.58 6.83 3.02
CA ILE A 111 2.97 7.04 3.39
C ILE A 111 3.14 8.20 4.36
N ASN A 112 4.20 8.13 5.17
CA ASN A 112 4.71 9.24 5.95
C ASN A 112 6.04 9.71 5.35
N ILE A 113 6.24 11.02 5.29
CA ILE A 113 7.48 11.66 4.86
C ILE A 113 8.10 12.32 6.08
N SER A 114 9.34 11.95 6.38
CA SER A 114 10.16 12.58 7.43
C SER A 114 11.32 13.32 6.78
N ILE A 115 11.40 14.61 7.01
CA ILE A 115 12.45 15.48 6.48
C ILE A 115 13.73 15.29 7.30
N ASP A 116 14.88 15.17 6.63
CA ASP A 116 16.16 15.03 7.31
C ASP A 116 16.74 16.41 7.66
N SER A 117 17.06 16.63 8.92
CA SER A 117 17.78 17.85 9.35
C SER A 117 19.14 17.94 8.69
N LYS A 118 19.55 19.16 8.31
CA LYS A 118 20.86 19.42 7.67
C LYS A 118 21.63 20.51 8.38
N LYS A 119 22.96 20.50 8.21
CA LYS A 119 23.87 21.46 8.79
C LYS A 119 24.92 21.93 7.79
N LYS A 120 25.34 23.19 7.89
CA LYS A 120 26.51 23.68 7.19
C LYS A 120 27.29 24.68 8.05
N VAL A 121 28.52 24.95 7.69
CA VAL A 121 29.31 26.08 8.25
C VAL A 121 28.97 27.35 7.47
N GLU A 122 28.90 28.47 8.17
CA GLU A 122 28.68 29.79 7.57
C GLU A 122 29.69 30.07 6.43
N GLY A 123 29.15 30.34 5.24
CA GLY A 123 29.91 30.59 4.01
C GLY A 123 30.12 29.34 3.13
N ASP A 124 29.77 28.16 3.59
CA ASP A 124 29.79 26.94 2.76
C ASP A 124 28.53 26.83 1.88
N ALA A 125 28.60 26.01 0.84
CA ALA A 125 27.42 25.65 0.02
C ALA A 125 26.42 24.84 0.84
N ASP A 126 25.13 24.93 0.49
CA ASP A 126 24.09 24.10 1.09
C ASP A 126 24.30 22.62 0.72
N PRO A 127 24.22 21.72 1.69
CA PRO A 127 24.09 20.30 1.40
C PRO A 127 22.74 20.02 0.74
N GLU A 128 22.66 18.91 0.02
CA GLU A 128 21.40 18.41 -0.54
C GLU A 128 20.40 18.11 0.58
N LEU A 129 19.18 18.64 0.42
CA LEU A 129 18.08 18.33 1.33
C LEU A 129 17.51 16.95 0.97
N THR A 130 17.30 16.13 1.98
CA THR A 130 16.81 14.76 1.83
C THR A 130 15.64 14.48 2.76
N TYR A 131 14.88 13.45 2.45
CA TYR A 131 13.79 12.95 3.28
C TYR A 131 13.78 11.42 3.25
N THR A 132 13.18 10.83 4.26
CA THR A 132 12.91 9.40 4.34
C THR A 132 11.41 9.15 4.22
N VAL A 133 11.05 8.00 3.66
CA VAL A 133 9.65 7.59 3.48
C VAL A 133 9.40 6.30 4.24
N SER A 134 8.29 6.24 4.95
CA SER A 134 7.81 5.02 5.58
C SER A 134 6.36 4.75 5.20
N ARG A 135 5.97 3.48 5.13
CA ARG A 135 4.56 3.11 4.95
C ARG A 135 3.79 3.48 6.22
N ALA A 136 2.66 4.17 6.07
CA ALA A 136 1.76 4.39 7.17
C ALA A 136 0.87 3.16 7.33
N THR A 137 1.23 2.29 8.28
CA THR A 137 0.37 1.17 8.66
C THR A 137 -0.76 1.72 9.53
N GLY A 138 -1.94 1.86 8.95
CA GLY A 138 -3.17 2.11 9.71
C GLY A 138 -3.49 0.85 10.51
N GLU A 139 -3.49 0.97 11.84
CA GLU A 139 -3.75 -0.03 12.86
C GLU A 139 -2.77 -1.23 12.88
N ALA A 140 -2.32 -1.54 14.11
CA ALA A 140 -1.40 -2.61 14.39
C ALA A 140 -1.84 -3.94 13.76
N VAL A 141 -1.19 -4.33 12.68
CA VAL A 141 -1.26 -5.70 12.18
C VAL A 141 -0.53 -6.55 13.21
N THR A 142 -1.27 -7.16 14.13
CA THR A 142 -0.78 -8.15 15.09
C THR A 142 -0.56 -9.52 14.43
N GLN A 143 -0.02 -9.53 13.23
CA GLN A 143 0.51 -10.76 12.64
C GLN A 143 1.87 -10.44 12.03
N ALA A 144 2.88 -11.10 12.60
CA ALA A 144 4.21 -11.15 12.02
C ALA A 144 4.12 -11.81 10.64
N VAL A 145 4.04 -11.01 9.60
CA VAL A 145 4.31 -11.45 8.25
C VAL A 145 5.76 -11.04 7.98
N GLU A 146 6.64 -12.03 8.05
CA GLU A 146 7.98 -11.92 7.49
C GLU A 146 7.85 -11.84 5.97
N ASP A 147 7.46 -10.68 5.44
CA ASP A 147 7.50 -10.43 4.02
C ASP A 147 8.38 -9.23 3.72
N THR A 148 9.54 -9.52 3.17
CA THR A 148 10.60 -8.55 2.86
C THR A 148 10.27 -7.69 1.63
N ALA A 149 9.25 -8.00 0.86
CA ALA A 149 8.83 -7.24 -0.32
C ALA A 149 7.67 -6.25 -0.04
N ALA A 150 6.80 -6.54 0.92
CA ALA A 150 5.71 -5.65 1.34
C ALA A 150 6.17 -4.45 2.20
N ALA A 151 7.45 -4.41 2.58
CA ALA A 151 8.00 -3.40 3.50
C ALA A 151 8.45 -2.11 2.80
N SER A 152 8.55 -2.06 1.46
CA SER A 152 8.92 -0.83 0.77
C SER A 152 7.79 0.19 0.83
N ALA A 153 8.09 1.39 1.34
CA ALA A 153 7.12 2.47 1.37
C ALA A 153 6.74 2.95 -0.04
N VAL A 154 7.69 2.83 -0.98
CA VAL A 154 7.54 3.24 -2.38
C VAL A 154 7.70 2.01 -3.26
N VAL A 155 6.83 1.82 -4.23
CA VAL A 155 6.90 0.75 -5.22
C VAL A 155 8.15 0.95 -6.07
N GLU A 156 8.85 -0.13 -6.40
CA GLU A 156 10.09 -0.07 -7.17
C GLU A 156 9.86 0.61 -8.53
N GLY A 157 10.68 1.60 -8.82
CA GLY A 157 10.62 2.38 -10.05
C GLY A 157 9.71 3.61 -9.99
N ASP A 158 8.99 3.82 -8.90
CA ASP A 158 8.16 5.01 -8.74
C ASP A 158 8.96 6.22 -8.23
N GLU A 159 8.59 7.39 -8.75
CA GLU A 159 9.00 8.68 -8.23
C GLU A 159 7.82 9.33 -7.50
N LEU A 160 8.06 9.85 -6.30
CA LEU A 160 7.01 10.47 -5.49
C LEU A 160 6.65 11.89 -5.95
N GLY A 161 7.57 12.61 -6.61
CA GLY A 161 7.35 14.00 -7.04
C GLY A 161 7.40 15.02 -5.89
N VAL A 162 8.03 14.66 -4.76
CA VAL A 162 8.23 15.56 -3.59
C VAL A 162 9.49 16.37 -3.77
N THR A 163 9.42 17.67 -3.52
CA THR A 163 10.60 18.56 -3.55
C THR A 163 10.77 19.25 -2.20
N LEU A 164 12.02 19.51 -1.83
CA LEU A 164 12.36 20.19 -0.57
C LEU A 164 12.94 21.59 -0.85
N THR A 165 12.59 22.51 0.02
CA THR A 165 13.17 23.87 0.06
C THR A 165 13.44 24.27 1.49
N ARG A 166 14.34 25.20 1.72
CA ARG A 166 14.55 25.78 3.05
C ARG A 166 14.25 27.27 3.10
N GLU A 167 14.01 27.78 4.28
CA GLU A 167 13.94 29.21 4.53
C GLU A 167 15.24 29.92 4.08
N ALA A 168 15.09 31.09 3.47
CA ALA A 168 16.21 31.85 2.98
C ALA A 168 17.02 32.48 4.15
N GLY A 169 18.34 32.39 4.09
CA GLY A 169 19.26 32.97 5.05
C GLY A 169 20.63 32.32 4.98
N GLU A 170 21.68 33.09 5.30
CA GLU A 170 23.07 32.64 5.26
C GLU A 170 23.84 32.95 6.55
N THR A 171 23.15 33.51 7.56
CA THR A 171 23.76 33.81 8.86
C THR A 171 23.61 32.63 9.82
N VAL A 172 24.46 32.56 10.82
CA VAL A 172 24.37 31.54 11.88
C VAL A 172 22.97 31.51 12.49
N GLY A 173 22.32 30.36 12.49
CA GLY A 173 20.95 30.22 12.98
C GLY A 173 20.28 28.89 12.54
N LEU A 174 19.01 28.77 12.90
CA LEU A 174 18.14 27.67 12.51
C LEU A 174 17.12 28.19 11.49
N TYR A 175 16.94 27.41 10.43
CA TYR A 175 16.03 27.70 9.31
C TYR A 175 15.09 26.52 9.11
N ASP A 176 13.85 26.80 8.71
CA ASP A 176 12.87 25.75 8.45
C ASP A 176 13.15 25.08 7.11
N ILE A 177 12.83 23.78 7.04
CA ILE A 177 12.82 23.01 5.80
C ILE A 177 11.36 22.68 5.47
N TYR A 178 10.97 22.92 4.24
CA TYR A 178 9.61 22.71 3.75
C TYR A 178 9.58 21.64 2.68
N ALA A 179 8.62 20.73 2.77
CA ALA A 179 8.30 19.80 1.70
C ALA A 179 7.16 20.35 0.83
N ASN A 180 7.39 20.44 -0.47
CA ASN A 180 6.34 20.67 -1.44
C ASN A 180 5.84 19.32 -1.96
N VAL A 181 4.59 19.04 -1.68
CA VAL A 181 3.91 17.78 -2.02
C VAL A 181 2.81 17.96 -3.10
N GLU A 182 2.72 19.14 -3.72
CA GLU A 182 1.73 19.38 -4.79
C GLU A 182 1.90 18.45 -5.99
N GLY A 183 3.15 17.99 -6.21
CA GLY A 183 3.50 17.04 -7.26
C GLY A 183 3.44 15.58 -6.82
N LEU A 184 2.87 15.26 -5.65
CA LEU A 184 2.83 13.89 -5.15
C LEU A 184 2.14 12.97 -6.16
N ASN A 185 2.80 11.86 -6.48
CA ASN A 185 2.27 10.82 -7.35
C ASN A 185 0.92 10.32 -6.80
N SER A 186 -0.11 10.34 -7.64
CA SER A 186 -1.50 10.02 -7.27
C SER A 186 -1.72 8.59 -6.75
N ASN A 187 -0.77 7.70 -6.96
CA ASN A 187 -0.76 6.37 -6.38
C ASN A 187 -0.45 6.37 -4.88
N TYR A 188 -0.05 7.51 -4.31
CA TYR A 188 0.29 7.68 -2.91
C TYR A 188 -0.57 8.75 -2.25
N ALA A 189 -0.78 8.59 -0.96
CA ALA A 189 -1.43 9.58 -0.12
C ALA A 189 -0.62 9.78 1.17
N LEU A 190 -0.48 11.01 1.61
CA LEU A 190 0.13 11.28 2.90
C LEU A 190 -0.82 10.88 4.02
N ALA A 191 -0.33 10.12 4.99
CA ALA A 191 -1.07 9.83 6.21
C ALA A 191 -1.11 11.05 7.14
N GLU A 192 0.01 11.79 7.17
CA GLU A 192 0.15 13.05 7.91
C GLU A 192 0.87 14.07 7.03
N THR A 193 0.52 15.34 7.19
CA THR A 193 1.27 16.42 6.53
C THR A 193 2.68 16.45 7.12
N PRO A 194 3.75 16.49 6.28
CA PRO A 194 5.11 16.61 6.79
C PRO A 194 5.22 17.86 7.69
N ASP A 195 5.56 17.62 8.95
CA ASP A 195 5.73 18.73 9.88
C ASP A 195 7.08 19.43 9.63
N GLY A 196 7.09 20.74 9.66
CA GLY A 196 8.31 21.55 9.50
C GLY A 196 9.20 21.57 10.76
N THR A 197 9.21 20.47 11.56
CA THR A 197 9.99 20.41 12.81
C THR A 197 11.48 20.23 12.58
N ASP A 198 11.85 19.69 11.42
CA ASP A 198 13.24 19.49 11.06
C ASP A 198 13.88 20.79 10.55
N LYS A 199 15.13 21.04 10.98
CA LYS A 199 15.79 22.31 10.81
C LYS A 199 17.06 22.18 9.99
N PHE A 200 17.33 23.23 9.24
CA PHE A 200 18.61 23.48 8.62
C PHE A 200 19.43 24.41 9.54
N GLU A 201 20.56 23.95 10.03
CA GLU A 201 21.40 24.71 10.95
C GLU A 201 22.62 25.29 10.23
N ILE A 202 22.83 26.60 10.35
CA ILE A 202 24.07 27.25 9.95
C ILE A 202 24.88 27.51 11.21
N VAL A 203 26.06 26.88 11.30
CA VAL A 203 26.98 27.05 12.43
C VAL A 203 28.13 28.00 12.11
N LYS A 204 28.70 28.58 13.16
CA LYS A 204 29.81 29.53 13.03
C LYS A 204 31.04 28.86 12.40
N LYS A 205 31.79 29.63 11.61
CA LYS A 205 33.07 29.19 11.04
C LYS A 205 34.03 28.69 12.12
N GLY A 206 34.60 27.51 11.91
CA GLY A 206 35.47 26.83 12.88
C GLY A 206 34.76 25.85 13.81
N THR A 207 33.43 25.70 13.71
CA THR A 207 32.69 24.66 14.39
C THR A 207 32.91 23.31 13.67
N VAL A 208 33.23 22.25 14.42
CA VAL A 208 33.25 20.89 13.88
C VAL A 208 31.81 20.39 13.83
N ILE A 209 31.34 20.04 12.64
CA ILE A 209 30.01 19.48 12.46
C ILE A 209 30.09 17.99 12.84
N ASP A 210 29.22 17.56 13.75
CA ASP A 210 28.96 16.15 14.05
C ASP A 210 27.64 15.75 13.37
N ASP A 211 27.73 15.02 12.28
CA ASP A 211 26.57 14.61 11.47
C ASP A 211 25.60 13.66 12.21
N ASN A 212 26.04 13.11 13.35
CA ASN A 212 25.21 12.23 14.18
C ASN A 212 24.36 12.99 15.21
N LYS A 213 24.48 14.31 15.29
CA LYS A 213 23.73 15.15 16.24
C LYS A 213 22.66 15.99 15.57
N LYS A 214 21.41 15.82 16.02
CA LYS A 214 20.26 16.62 15.55
C LYS A 214 20.44 18.11 15.92
N PRO A 215 20.03 19.08 15.07
CA PRO A 215 20.17 20.52 15.32
C PRO A 215 19.57 21.02 16.65
N SER A 216 18.48 20.41 17.10
CA SER A 216 17.79 20.81 18.34
C SER A 216 18.52 20.47 19.64
N ASP A 217 19.58 19.64 19.59
CA ASP A 217 20.29 19.16 20.79
C ASP A 217 21.48 20.04 21.17
N GLN A 218 21.68 21.16 20.47
CA GLN A 218 22.72 22.13 20.77
C GLN A 218 22.16 23.22 21.68
N ASN A 219 22.29 23.04 23.00
CA ASN A 219 22.07 24.12 23.95
C ASN A 219 23.28 25.07 23.88
N PRO A 220 23.09 26.35 23.52
CA PRO A 220 24.19 27.32 23.48
C PRO A 220 24.45 27.87 24.90
N SER A 221 24.87 27.03 25.83
CA SER A 221 25.31 27.54 27.12
C SER A 221 26.47 26.71 27.68
N GLY A 222 27.61 27.36 27.70
CA GLY A 222 28.70 26.93 28.59
C GLY A 222 30.06 26.83 27.95
N ASP A 223 30.62 28.02 27.65
CA ASP A 223 32.06 28.22 27.72
C ASP A 223 32.53 27.81 29.13
N LYS A 224 33.00 26.58 29.25
CA LYS A 224 33.84 26.19 30.38
C LYS A 224 35.24 26.01 29.89
N THR A 225 35.96 27.14 29.87
CA THR A 225 37.41 27.18 29.96
C THR A 225 37.83 26.42 31.22
N THR A 226 38.20 25.17 31.05
CA THR A 226 38.95 24.44 32.08
C THR A 226 40.38 24.96 32.07
N VAL A 227 40.63 25.90 32.95
CA VAL A 227 42.00 26.28 33.34
C VAL A 227 42.64 25.06 33.99
N LYS A 228 43.58 24.43 33.31
CA LYS A 228 44.52 23.50 33.92
C LYS A 228 45.37 24.22 34.94
N GLY A 229 45.06 24.02 36.21
CA GLY A 229 45.94 24.40 37.29
C GLY A 229 47.17 23.46 37.32
N ASP A 230 48.30 24.01 36.98
CA ASP A 230 49.59 23.39 37.22
C ASP A 230 49.81 23.21 38.74
N ASN A 231 49.78 21.95 39.19
CA ASN A 231 50.20 21.63 40.53
C ASN A 231 51.71 21.29 40.51
N LYS A 232 52.56 22.33 40.76
CA LYS A 232 53.96 22.11 41.05
C LYS A 232 54.11 21.59 42.46
N ASN A 233 54.71 20.41 42.55
CA ASN A 233 55.41 19.86 43.71
C ASN A 233 55.99 20.91 44.68
N ASN A 234 55.84 20.66 45.93
CA ASN A 234 57.01 20.86 46.79
C ASN A 234 57.09 19.79 47.93
N LYS A 235 58.31 19.27 48.05
CA LYS A 235 58.81 18.36 49.09
C LYS A 235 58.83 19.02 50.46
N ASN A 236 58.50 18.35 51.46
CA ASN A 236 59.35 17.94 52.61
C ASN A 236 58.57 17.00 53.52
#